data_1ced058ed7d330ecfdd2482fa7622461
#
_entry.id   1ced058ed7d330ecfdd2482fa7622461
#
_cell.length_a   1.000
_cell.length_b   1.000
_cell.length_c   1.000
_cell.angle_alpha   90.00
_cell.angle_beta   90.00
_cell.angle_gamma   90.00
#
_symmetry.space_group_name_H-M   'P 1'
#
loop_
_entity.id
_entity.type
_entity.pdbx_description
1 polymer ?
#
loop_
_entity_poly.entity_id
_entity_poly.type
_entity_poly.pdbx_seq_one_letter_code
_entity_poly.pdbx_strand_id
1 'polypeptide(L)'
;MELTLSVFLSQAGDHPVLLGILALVIGVTIISGATDAPNAIASAVSTRCLTPGAALALAAVFNFVGLVGMTYISTAVAHTMFNMVDFSGNTHQALLALIAAMIGSIGWGVFCWFWGIPASKSHSLIAGVTGGAIALNGLAGVVLSEWMLVIYGMAFSLVGGFILGMATTKIIEFFFSCADRKRGNRVCVVLQDICACALSFLHGAQDGQKFMSIGLLGIALAFGMETSGAADFPLWLMVICSLAMSLGTLLGGKRIIKSVAMDMVSLEKYQGVAASVSTVITLFVASMTGMPVSTSHCSTASIMGVGASRSFRRVNWGVARRMVWAWVLTFPCCGFIGWALAKLFMLF
;
A
#
# COMPACT_ATOMS: atom_id res chain seq x y z
N MET A 1 6.71 23.92 16.21
CA MET A 1 5.50 23.67 17.05
C MET A 1 5.28 22.19 17.08
N GLU A 2 5.29 21.55 18.26
CA GLU A 2 4.97 20.11 18.32
C GLU A 2 3.49 19.89 18.02
N LEU A 3 3.19 19.12 16.99
CA LEU A 3 1.83 18.77 16.56
C LEU A 3 1.23 17.71 17.51
N THR A 4 0.91 18.10 18.74
CA THR A 4 0.25 17.22 19.69
C THR A 4 -1.23 17.05 19.39
N LEU A 5 -1.86 15.99 19.88
CA LEU A 5 -3.31 15.76 19.69
C LEU A 5 -4.14 16.92 20.29
N SER A 6 -3.71 17.50 21.41
CA SER A 6 -4.41 18.65 22.02
C SER A 6 -4.36 19.89 21.14
N VAL A 7 -3.21 20.17 20.50
CA VAL A 7 -3.06 21.27 19.53
C VAL A 7 -3.96 21.02 18.31
N PHE A 8 -3.97 19.80 17.79
CA PHE A 8 -4.86 19.43 16.67
C PHE A 8 -6.33 19.63 17.05
N LEU A 9 -6.80 19.14 18.20
CA LEU A 9 -8.19 19.24 18.63
C LEU A 9 -8.62 20.69 18.91
N SER A 10 -7.76 21.53 19.48
CA SER A 10 -8.05 22.95 19.68
C SER A 10 -8.26 23.66 18.34
N GLN A 11 -7.40 23.41 17.36
CA GLN A 11 -7.49 24.01 16.03
C GLN A 11 -8.65 23.41 15.20
N ALA A 12 -8.98 22.15 15.41
CA ALA A 12 -10.12 21.51 14.74
C ALA A 12 -11.47 22.12 15.17
N GLY A 13 -11.54 22.73 16.36
CA GLY A 13 -12.69 23.51 16.80
C GLY A 13 -12.89 24.78 15.95
N ASP A 14 -11.81 25.45 15.58
CA ASP A 14 -11.82 26.67 14.77
C ASP A 14 -11.88 26.36 13.25
N HIS A 15 -11.32 25.23 12.84
CA HIS A 15 -11.24 24.78 11.46
C HIS A 15 -11.81 23.37 11.26
N PRO A 16 -13.14 23.20 11.11
CA PRO A 16 -13.78 21.88 10.99
C PRO A 16 -13.32 21.06 9.79
N VAL A 17 -12.71 21.68 8.78
CA VAL A 17 -12.07 21.02 7.63
C VAL A 17 -11.01 20.01 8.08
N LEU A 18 -10.31 20.25 9.19
CA LEU A 18 -9.31 19.32 9.75
C LEU A 18 -9.93 17.99 10.16
N LEU A 19 -11.13 18.01 10.76
CA LEU A 19 -11.86 16.78 11.10
C LEU A 19 -12.27 16.02 9.83
N GLY A 20 -12.66 16.74 8.78
CA GLY A 20 -12.99 16.15 7.49
C GLY A 20 -11.78 15.44 6.86
N ILE A 21 -10.61 16.08 6.88
CA ILE A 21 -9.35 15.49 6.39
C ILE A 21 -9.01 14.23 7.19
N LEU A 22 -9.04 14.31 8.52
CA LEU A 22 -8.74 13.16 9.37
C LEU A 22 -9.72 11.99 9.10
N ALA A 23 -11.02 12.29 8.97
CA ALA A 23 -12.03 11.28 8.64
C ALA A 23 -11.76 10.60 7.28
N LEU A 24 -11.36 11.38 6.26
CA LEU A 24 -11.00 10.85 4.95
C LEU A 24 -9.72 10.01 4.99
N VAL A 25 -8.71 10.43 5.75
CA VAL A 25 -7.49 9.64 5.97
C VAL A 25 -7.81 8.31 6.65
N ILE A 26 -8.62 8.32 7.70
CA ILE A 26 -9.10 7.10 8.36
C ILE A 26 -9.86 6.23 7.36
N GLY A 27 -10.77 6.80 6.59
CA GLY A 27 -11.57 6.09 5.59
C GLY A 27 -10.72 5.41 4.52
N VAL A 28 -9.78 6.13 3.90
CA VAL A 28 -8.90 5.55 2.88
C VAL A 28 -7.98 4.48 3.46
N THR A 29 -7.52 4.67 4.70
CA THR A 29 -6.66 3.70 5.41
C THR A 29 -7.41 2.41 5.74
N ILE A 30 -8.68 2.51 6.21
CA ILE A 30 -9.56 1.34 6.44
C ILE A 30 -9.77 0.57 5.13
N ILE A 31 -10.08 1.27 4.04
CA ILE A 31 -10.30 0.64 2.72
C ILE A 31 -9.02 -0.03 2.22
N SER A 32 -7.85 0.58 2.42
CA SER A 32 -6.57 -0.04 2.09
C SER A 32 -6.33 -1.30 2.90
N GLY A 33 -6.50 -1.25 4.22
CA GLY A 33 -6.41 -2.44 5.06
C GLY A 33 -7.35 -3.57 4.60
N ALA A 34 -8.59 -3.23 4.21
CA ALA A 34 -9.57 -4.20 3.75
C ALA A 34 -9.24 -4.84 2.39
N THR A 35 -8.55 -4.12 1.51
CA THR A 35 -8.33 -4.53 0.12
C THR A 35 -6.91 -5.00 -0.17
N ASP A 36 -5.89 -4.41 0.44
CA ASP A 36 -4.50 -4.70 0.12
C ASP A 36 -3.81 -5.60 1.15
N ALA A 37 -4.17 -5.54 2.44
CA ALA A 37 -3.63 -6.44 3.45
C ALA A 37 -3.78 -7.94 3.14
N PRO A 38 -4.86 -8.39 2.48
CA PRO A 38 -4.98 -9.78 2.03
C PRO A 38 -3.85 -10.29 1.15
N ASN A 39 -3.18 -9.38 0.41
CA ASN A 39 -2.04 -9.75 -0.45
C ASN A 39 -0.83 -10.22 0.38
N ALA A 40 -0.65 -9.67 1.60
CA ALA A 40 0.44 -10.04 2.49
C ALA A 40 0.30 -11.48 3.05
N ILE A 41 -0.93 -11.96 3.18
CA ILE A 41 -1.22 -13.30 3.73
C ILE A 41 -1.68 -14.31 2.65
N ALA A 42 -1.79 -13.88 1.41
CA ALA A 42 -2.34 -14.67 0.32
C ALA A 42 -1.62 -16.02 0.13
N SER A 43 -0.28 -16.00 0.14
CA SER A 43 0.54 -17.21 0.00
C SER A 43 0.40 -18.17 1.20
N ALA A 44 0.29 -17.66 2.43
CA ALA A 44 0.12 -18.48 3.63
C ALA A 44 -1.24 -19.19 3.66
N VAL A 45 -2.29 -18.50 3.21
CA VAL A 45 -3.65 -19.06 3.13
C VAL A 45 -3.78 -20.05 1.99
N SER A 46 -3.25 -19.72 0.78
CA SER A 46 -3.34 -20.61 -0.39
C SER A 46 -2.59 -21.93 -0.22
N THR A 47 -1.45 -21.90 0.48
CA THR A 47 -0.66 -23.09 0.81
C THR A 47 -1.18 -23.86 2.03
N ARG A 48 -2.26 -23.37 2.63
CA ARG A 48 -2.89 -23.95 3.85
C ARG A 48 -1.92 -24.01 5.04
N CYS A 49 -1.00 -23.06 5.15
CA CYS A 49 -0.15 -22.91 6.33
C CYS A 49 -0.92 -22.22 7.45
N LEU A 50 -1.71 -21.19 7.12
CA LEU A 50 -2.60 -20.49 8.06
C LEU A 50 -4.07 -20.59 7.62
N THR A 51 -4.96 -20.62 8.60
CA THR A 51 -6.40 -20.45 8.32
C THR A 51 -6.66 -18.98 7.99
N PRO A 52 -7.66 -18.65 7.15
CA PRO A 52 -7.96 -17.27 6.78
C PRO A 52 -8.20 -16.36 7.99
N GLY A 53 -8.89 -16.85 9.03
CA GLY A 53 -9.16 -16.05 10.24
C GLY A 53 -7.89 -15.75 11.04
N ALA A 54 -7.03 -16.76 11.26
CA ALA A 54 -5.76 -16.58 11.96
C ALA A 54 -4.82 -15.66 11.17
N ALA A 55 -4.77 -15.82 9.85
CA ALA A 55 -3.96 -14.98 8.99
C ALA A 55 -4.40 -13.50 9.02
N LEU A 56 -5.71 -13.22 9.00
CA LEU A 56 -6.24 -11.86 9.10
C LEU A 56 -5.96 -11.24 10.48
N ALA A 57 -6.12 -12.00 11.57
CA ALA A 57 -5.80 -11.51 12.91
C ALA A 57 -4.30 -11.19 13.05
N LEU A 58 -3.44 -12.08 12.56
CA LEU A 58 -1.99 -11.86 12.51
C LEU A 58 -1.66 -10.62 11.68
N ALA A 59 -2.24 -10.50 10.49
CA ALA A 59 -2.01 -9.35 9.62
C ALA A 59 -2.46 -8.02 10.27
N ALA A 60 -3.57 -8.00 10.97
CA ALA A 60 -4.03 -6.80 11.67
C ALA A 60 -3.04 -6.33 12.74
N VAL A 61 -2.51 -7.27 13.55
CA VAL A 61 -1.51 -6.96 14.58
C VAL A 61 -0.21 -6.45 13.95
N PHE A 62 0.30 -7.16 12.94
CA PHE A 62 1.58 -6.79 12.31
C PHE A 62 1.47 -5.56 11.41
N ASN A 63 0.31 -5.24 10.84
CA ASN A 63 0.08 -3.96 10.17
C ASN A 63 0.17 -2.78 11.16
N PHE A 64 -0.40 -2.93 12.36
CA PHE A 64 -0.28 -1.92 13.41
C PHE A 64 1.18 -1.70 13.80
N VAL A 65 1.87 -2.78 14.16
CA VAL A 65 3.28 -2.72 14.58
C VAL A 65 4.17 -2.22 13.44
N GLY A 66 3.83 -2.57 12.19
CA GLY A 66 4.58 -2.21 10.99
C GLY A 66 4.59 -0.71 10.72
N LEU A 67 3.43 -0.04 10.77
CA LEU A 67 3.37 1.41 10.59
C LEU A 67 4.13 2.13 11.71
N VAL A 68 3.83 1.84 12.96
CA VAL A 68 4.49 2.48 14.10
C VAL A 68 5.99 2.19 14.10
N GLY A 69 6.36 0.91 14.06
CA GLY A 69 7.77 0.50 14.16
C GLY A 69 8.63 0.98 13.01
N MET A 70 8.12 0.89 11.77
CA MET A 70 8.90 1.34 10.62
C MET A 70 9.08 2.85 10.57
N THR A 71 8.11 3.63 11.04
CA THR A 71 8.23 5.09 11.10
C THR A 71 9.37 5.54 12.03
N TYR A 72 9.68 4.75 13.08
CA TYR A 72 10.87 4.99 13.90
C TYR A 72 12.18 4.55 13.24
N ILE A 73 12.14 3.60 12.28
CA ILE A 73 13.33 3.11 11.57
C ILE A 73 13.63 3.98 10.35
N SER A 74 12.62 4.27 9.54
CA SER A 74 12.73 5.05 8.31
C SER A 74 11.39 5.68 7.94
N THR A 75 11.38 6.98 7.71
CA THR A 75 10.25 7.76 7.20
C THR A 75 10.37 8.05 5.70
N ALA A 76 11.32 7.41 5.00
CA ALA A 76 11.64 7.74 3.62
C ALA A 76 10.43 7.68 2.66
N VAL A 77 9.58 6.64 2.78
CA VAL A 77 8.34 6.52 1.99
C VAL A 77 7.36 7.64 2.30
N ALA A 78 7.24 7.98 3.59
CA ALA A 78 6.36 9.06 4.02
C ALA A 78 6.82 10.42 3.46
N HIS A 79 8.13 10.68 3.44
CA HIS A 79 8.69 11.90 2.86
C HIS A 79 8.45 11.98 1.34
N THR A 80 8.69 10.90 0.60
CA THR A 80 8.39 10.86 -0.84
C THR A 80 6.92 11.20 -1.11
N MET A 81 6.00 10.59 -0.33
CA MET A 81 4.57 10.85 -0.50
C MET A 81 4.15 12.26 -0.10
N PHE A 82 4.80 12.85 0.90
CA PHE A 82 4.55 14.21 1.35
C PHE A 82 5.02 15.24 0.32
N ASN A 83 6.20 15.01 -0.28
CA ASN A 83 6.87 15.95 -1.17
C ASN A 83 6.53 15.75 -2.67
N MET A 84 5.79 14.69 -3.04
CA MET A 84 5.54 14.36 -4.45
C MET A 84 4.64 15.36 -5.19
N VAL A 85 3.94 16.23 -4.46
CA VAL A 85 3.01 17.22 -4.99
C VAL A 85 3.24 18.57 -4.30
N ASP A 86 3.04 19.64 -5.07
CA ASP A 86 3.08 21.02 -4.58
C ASP A 86 1.67 21.60 -4.59
N PHE A 87 1.15 21.85 -3.40
CA PHE A 87 -0.12 22.54 -3.14
C PHE A 87 0.10 23.99 -2.71
N SER A 88 1.24 24.60 -3.05
CA SER A 88 1.51 26.00 -2.74
C SER A 88 0.48 26.94 -3.37
N GLY A 89 0.20 28.05 -2.72
CA GLY A 89 -0.75 29.04 -3.16
C GLY A 89 -1.91 29.27 -2.20
N ASN A 90 -3.14 29.20 -2.67
CA ASN A 90 -4.32 29.41 -1.84
C ASN A 90 -4.61 28.17 -0.99
N THR A 91 -4.41 28.29 0.33
CA THR A 91 -4.61 27.21 1.31
C THR A 91 -6.01 26.57 1.22
N HIS A 92 -7.06 27.40 1.04
CA HIS A 92 -8.42 26.87 0.94
C HIS A 92 -8.59 25.97 -0.29
N GLN A 93 -8.09 26.41 -1.46
CA GLN A 93 -8.14 25.60 -2.69
C GLN A 93 -7.27 24.36 -2.61
N ALA A 94 -6.11 24.45 -1.94
CA ALA A 94 -5.23 23.31 -1.68
C ALA A 94 -5.92 22.23 -0.84
N LEU A 95 -6.63 22.63 0.22
CA LEU A 95 -7.40 21.71 1.06
C LEU A 95 -8.56 21.07 0.30
N LEU A 96 -9.28 21.85 -0.52
CA LEU A 96 -10.36 21.31 -1.37
C LEU A 96 -9.83 20.30 -2.38
N ALA A 97 -8.67 20.57 -3.00
CA ALA A 97 -8.02 19.65 -3.93
C ALA A 97 -7.58 18.34 -3.25
N LEU A 98 -7.05 18.43 -2.04
CA LEU A 98 -6.65 17.27 -1.25
C LEU A 98 -7.86 16.42 -0.84
N ILE A 99 -8.94 17.05 -0.37
CA ILE A 99 -10.21 16.39 -0.04
C ILE A 99 -10.77 15.68 -1.28
N ALA A 100 -10.81 16.37 -2.42
CA ALA A 100 -11.28 15.80 -3.68
C ALA A 100 -10.46 14.55 -4.09
N ALA A 101 -9.14 14.62 -3.95
CA ALA A 101 -8.24 13.50 -4.23
C ALA A 101 -8.53 12.28 -3.34
N MET A 102 -8.73 12.50 -2.04
CA MET A 102 -9.05 11.43 -1.09
C MET A 102 -10.43 10.83 -1.37
N ILE A 103 -11.44 11.64 -1.63
CA ILE A 103 -12.80 11.16 -2.01
C ILE A 103 -12.71 10.32 -3.29
N GLY A 104 -11.98 10.78 -4.30
CA GLY A 104 -11.77 10.04 -5.55
C GLY A 104 -11.07 8.69 -5.31
N SER A 105 -10.04 8.66 -4.48
CA SER A 105 -9.32 7.43 -4.11
C SER A 105 -10.21 6.45 -3.34
N ILE A 106 -11.01 6.93 -2.39
CA ILE A 106 -11.99 6.13 -1.65
C ILE A 106 -13.04 5.56 -2.60
N GLY A 107 -13.64 6.40 -3.45
CA GLY A 107 -14.67 6.00 -4.40
C GLY A 107 -14.19 4.92 -5.35
N TRP A 108 -12.99 5.10 -5.94
CA TRP A 108 -12.34 4.07 -6.75
C TRP A 108 -12.07 2.80 -5.96
N GLY A 109 -11.64 2.94 -4.72
CA GLY A 109 -11.39 1.82 -3.83
C GLY A 109 -12.62 0.98 -3.55
N VAL A 110 -13.72 1.64 -3.19
CA VAL A 110 -15.02 0.99 -2.95
C VAL A 110 -15.54 0.32 -4.23
N PHE A 111 -15.45 1.02 -5.37
CA PHE A 111 -15.81 0.46 -6.66
C PHE A 111 -15.04 -0.84 -6.95
N CYS A 112 -13.72 -0.82 -6.87
CA CYS A 112 -12.89 -1.99 -7.11
C CYS A 112 -13.18 -3.13 -6.12
N TRP A 113 -13.42 -2.81 -4.84
CA TRP A 113 -13.76 -3.80 -3.83
C TRP A 113 -15.12 -4.47 -4.12
N PHE A 114 -16.11 -3.69 -4.51
CA PHE A 114 -17.43 -4.22 -4.85
C PHE A 114 -17.39 -5.19 -6.04
N TRP A 115 -16.60 -4.87 -7.07
CA TRP A 115 -16.45 -5.69 -8.26
C TRP A 115 -15.36 -6.78 -8.13
N GLY A 116 -14.67 -6.86 -6.99
CA GLY A 116 -13.58 -7.83 -6.76
C GLY A 116 -12.35 -7.59 -7.65
N ILE A 117 -12.13 -6.35 -8.08
CA ILE A 117 -10.99 -5.95 -8.90
C ILE A 117 -9.81 -5.67 -7.98
N PRO A 118 -8.68 -6.40 -8.10
CA PRO A 118 -7.50 -6.18 -7.25
C PRO A 118 -6.72 -4.94 -7.72
N ALA A 119 -7.28 -3.75 -7.48
CA ALA A 119 -6.63 -2.49 -7.79
C ALA A 119 -5.76 -2.03 -6.61
N SER A 120 -4.63 -1.38 -6.91
CA SER A 120 -3.71 -0.83 -5.91
C SER A 120 -4.25 0.46 -5.31
N LYS A 121 -4.37 0.52 -3.99
CA LYS A 121 -4.77 1.73 -3.27
C LYS A 121 -3.66 2.77 -3.25
N SER A 122 -2.40 2.33 -3.18
CA SER A 122 -1.26 3.23 -3.33
C SER A 122 -1.34 4.02 -4.63
N HIS A 123 -1.62 3.35 -5.75
CA HIS A 123 -1.74 4.02 -7.06
C HIS A 123 -2.96 4.94 -7.13
N SER A 124 -4.10 4.53 -6.55
CA SER A 124 -5.29 5.38 -6.54
C SER A 124 -5.07 6.66 -5.72
N LEU A 125 -4.36 6.57 -4.60
CA LEU A 125 -4.01 7.73 -3.78
C LEU A 125 -3.02 8.65 -4.51
N ILE A 126 -1.90 8.09 -4.99
CA ILE A 126 -0.87 8.83 -5.74
C ILE A 126 -1.50 9.57 -6.93
N ALA A 127 -2.27 8.86 -7.74
CA ALA A 127 -2.92 9.45 -8.92
C ALA A 127 -3.95 10.52 -8.54
N GLY A 128 -4.78 10.25 -7.53
CA GLY A 128 -5.79 11.19 -7.05
C GLY A 128 -5.18 12.49 -6.53
N VAL A 129 -4.16 12.38 -5.67
CA VAL A 129 -3.45 13.55 -5.10
C VAL A 129 -2.72 14.34 -6.20
N THR A 130 -2.10 13.65 -7.15
CA THR A 130 -1.48 14.30 -8.33
C THR A 130 -2.52 15.01 -9.19
N GLY A 131 -3.68 14.38 -9.43
CA GLY A 131 -4.79 15.00 -10.16
C GLY A 131 -5.28 16.27 -9.46
N GLY A 132 -5.41 16.26 -8.14
CA GLY A 132 -5.74 17.44 -7.33
C GLY A 132 -4.70 18.56 -7.46
N ALA A 133 -3.41 18.21 -7.36
CA ALA A 133 -2.32 19.17 -7.53
C ALA A 133 -2.27 19.78 -8.94
N ILE A 134 -2.50 18.96 -9.98
CA ILE A 134 -2.61 19.45 -11.36
C ILE A 134 -3.84 20.37 -11.54
N ALA A 135 -4.94 20.09 -10.86
CA ALA A 135 -6.10 20.98 -10.89
C ALA A 135 -5.80 22.36 -10.29
N LEU A 136 -4.97 22.41 -9.24
CA LEU A 136 -4.58 23.66 -8.57
C LEU A 136 -3.51 24.41 -9.35
N ASN A 137 -2.35 23.77 -9.58
CA ASN A 137 -1.12 24.41 -10.05
C ASN A 137 -0.68 23.95 -11.46
N GLY A 138 -1.54 23.21 -12.19
CA GLY A 138 -1.14 22.62 -13.47
C GLY A 138 -0.01 21.61 -13.28
N LEU A 139 0.80 21.40 -14.31
CA LEU A 139 1.92 20.44 -14.23
C LEU A 139 3.02 20.87 -13.25
N ALA A 140 3.09 22.15 -12.88
CA ALA A 140 4.03 22.64 -11.87
C ALA A 140 3.71 22.08 -10.45
N GLY A 141 2.46 21.67 -10.21
CA GLY A 141 2.07 21.00 -8.96
C GLY A 141 2.63 19.58 -8.80
N VAL A 142 3.40 19.07 -9.76
CA VAL A 142 4.00 17.72 -9.72
C VAL A 142 5.50 17.83 -9.53
N VAL A 143 6.00 17.32 -8.41
CA VAL A 143 7.45 17.30 -8.11
C VAL A 143 8.07 16.08 -8.79
N LEU A 144 8.69 16.32 -9.96
CA LEU A 144 9.16 15.26 -10.83
C LEU A 144 10.23 14.36 -10.20
N SER A 145 11.11 14.91 -9.33
CA SER A 145 12.13 14.12 -8.61
C SER A 145 11.50 13.03 -7.74
N GLU A 146 10.46 13.35 -6.98
CA GLU A 146 9.74 12.39 -6.14
C GLU A 146 8.91 11.41 -6.98
N TRP A 147 8.34 11.91 -8.09
CA TRP A 147 7.62 11.06 -9.04
C TRP A 147 8.52 10.02 -9.72
N MET A 148 9.80 10.32 -9.91
CA MET A 148 10.75 9.32 -10.41
C MET A 148 10.93 8.17 -9.43
N LEU A 149 10.90 8.41 -8.11
CA LEU A 149 10.92 7.33 -7.10
C LEU A 149 9.66 6.45 -7.19
N VAL A 150 8.49 7.04 -7.49
CA VAL A 150 7.25 6.28 -7.74
C VAL A 150 7.41 5.37 -8.96
N ILE A 151 7.93 5.90 -10.08
CA ILE A 151 8.13 5.16 -11.33
C ILE A 151 9.15 4.03 -11.12
N TYR A 152 10.29 4.32 -10.48
CA TYR A 152 11.30 3.30 -10.15
C TYR A 152 10.74 2.24 -9.21
N GLY A 153 9.95 2.64 -8.21
CA GLY A 153 9.26 1.73 -7.30
C GLY A 153 8.28 0.81 -8.03
N MET A 154 7.51 1.32 -8.99
CA MET A 154 6.63 0.49 -9.82
C MET A 154 7.41 -0.53 -10.63
N ALA A 155 8.46 -0.11 -11.33
CA ALA A 155 9.30 -1.00 -12.11
C ALA A 155 9.97 -2.05 -11.21
N PHE A 156 10.55 -1.61 -10.08
CA PHE A 156 11.21 -2.49 -9.13
C PHE A 156 10.24 -3.49 -8.50
N SER A 157 9.02 -3.08 -8.16
CA SER A 157 8.03 -3.98 -7.56
C SER A 157 7.59 -5.10 -8.52
N LEU A 158 7.46 -4.81 -9.80
CA LEU A 158 7.05 -5.78 -10.82
C LEU A 158 8.21 -6.66 -11.26
N VAL A 159 9.27 -6.04 -11.76
CA VAL A 159 10.43 -6.76 -12.32
C VAL A 159 11.24 -7.43 -11.21
N GLY A 160 11.55 -6.69 -10.15
CA GLY A 160 12.30 -7.21 -9.01
C GLY A 160 11.54 -8.32 -8.29
N GLY A 161 10.25 -8.13 -8.01
CA GLY A 161 9.40 -9.16 -7.41
C GLY A 161 9.35 -10.44 -8.24
N PHE A 162 9.18 -10.33 -9.56
CA PHE A 162 9.17 -11.48 -10.48
C PHE A 162 10.50 -12.22 -10.51
N ILE A 163 11.60 -11.50 -10.70
CA ILE A 163 12.95 -12.09 -10.76
C ILE A 163 13.33 -12.73 -9.42
N LEU A 164 13.10 -12.03 -8.32
CA LEU A 164 13.36 -12.56 -6.97
C LEU A 164 12.46 -13.78 -6.69
N GLY A 165 11.21 -13.80 -7.14
CA GLY A 165 10.33 -14.96 -7.04
C GLY A 165 10.89 -16.19 -7.75
N MET A 166 11.42 -16.03 -8.95
CA MET A 166 12.11 -17.10 -9.67
C MET A 166 13.38 -17.55 -8.95
N ALA A 167 14.21 -16.61 -8.53
CA ALA A 167 15.50 -16.90 -7.89
C ALA A 167 15.33 -17.60 -6.54
N THR A 168 14.46 -17.08 -5.66
CA THR A 168 14.19 -17.67 -4.34
C THR A 168 13.60 -19.06 -4.46
N THR A 169 12.75 -19.33 -5.47
CA THR A 169 12.27 -20.69 -5.74
C THR A 169 13.42 -21.64 -6.02
N LYS A 170 14.34 -21.26 -6.92
CA LYS A 170 15.50 -22.10 -7.28
C LYS A 170 16.44 -22.31 -6.09
N ILE A 171 16.66 -21.27 -5.29
CA ILE A 171 17.49 -21.36 -4.08
C ILE A 171 16.86 -22.34 -3.09
N ILE A 172 15.56 -22.24 -2.82
CA ILE A 172 14.87 -23.14 -1.91
C ILE A 172 14.86 -24.58 -2.45
N GLU A 173 14.59 -24.78 -3.74
CA GLU A 173 14.65 -26.10 -4.39
C GLU A 173 16.03 -26.74 -4.22
N PHE A 174 17.11 -25.97 -4.37
CA PHE A 174 18.48 -26.46 -4.18
C PHE A 174 18.74 -26.93 -2.74
N PHE A 175 18.41 -26.09 -1.75
CA PHE A 175 18.66 -26.43 -0.34
C PHE A 175 17.76 -27.58 0.19
N PHE A 176 16.55 -27.70 -0.35
CA PHE A 176 15.61 -28.75 0.06
C PHE A 176 15.62 -29.99 -0.83
N SER A 177 16.52 -30.06 -1.83
CA SER A 177 16.59 -31.18 -2.79
C SER A 177 16.81 -32.55 -2.10
N CYS A 178 17.59 -32.59 -1.02
CA CYS A 178 17.90 -33.80 -0.24
C CYS A 178 17.07 -33.93 1.05
N ALA A 179 16.15 -32.99 1.30
CA ALA A 179 15.38 -33.01 2.56
C ALA A 179 14.20 -33.99 2.48
N ASP A 180 13.96 -34.71 3.58
CA ASP A 180 12.74 -35.52 3.73
C ASP A 180 11.51 -34.62 3.58
N ARG A 181 10.59 -35.01 2.69
CA ARG A 181 9.40 -34.21 2.31
C ARG A 181 8.54 -33.82 3.52
N LYS A 182 8.40 -34.74 4.50
CA LYS A 182 7.58 -34.46 5.70
C LYS A 182 8.24 -33.43 6.60
N ARG A 183 9.57 -33.52 6.77
CA ARG A 183 10.36 -32.55 7.56
C ARG A 183 10.42 -31.20 6.85
N GLY A 184 10.69 -31.19 5.53
CA GLY A 184 10.69 -29.98 4.71
C GLY A 184 9.36 -29.22 4.75
N ASN A 185 8.23 -29.93 4.62
CA ASN A 185 6.91 -29.31 4.72
C ASN A 185 6.65 -28.65 6.08
N ARG A 186 7.13 -29.25 7.19
CA ARG A 186 6.99 -28.66 8.54
C ARG A 186 7.80 -27.36 8.67
N VAL A 187 9.03 -27.37 8.18
CA VAL A 187 9.87 -26.16 8.14
C VAL A 187 9.22 -25.06 7.28
N CYS A 188 8.69 -25.42 6.12
CA CYS A 188 7.98 -24.46 5.26
C CYS A 188 6.75 -23.83 5.94
N VAL A 189 6.01 -24.55 6.77
CA VAL A 189 4.89 -23.98 7.54
C VAL A 189 5.40 -22.90 8.49
N VAL A 190 6.42 -23.19 9.29
CA VAL A 190 6.98 -22.21 10.24
C VAL A 190 7.56 -20.99 9.50
N LEU A 191 8.30 -21.22 8.42
CA LEU A 191 8.84 -20.11 7.61
C LEU A 191 7.74 -19.28 6.99
N GLN A 192 6.63 -19.90 6.56
CA GLN A 192 5.49 -19.19 5.99
C GLN A 192 4.79 -18.30 7.02
N ASP A 193 4.68 -18.77 8.27
CA ASP A 193 4.09 -17.99 9.36
C ASP A 193 4.96 -16.77 9.69
N ILE A 194 6.29 -16.96 9.76
CA ILE A 194 7.25 -15.86 9.95
C ILE A 194 7.17 -14.85 8.79
N CYS A 195 7.13 -15.36 7.55
CA CYS A 195 6.99 -14.50 6.37
C CYS A 195 5.66 -13.73 6.36
N ALA A 196 4.57 -14.33 6.80
CA ALA A 196 3.27 -13.66 6.91
C ALA A 196 3.32 -12.50 7.93
N CYS A 197 4.02 -12.68 9.05
CA CYS A 197 4.29 -11.61 10.01
C CYS A 197 5.11 -10.47 9.36
N ALA A 198 6.22 -10.81 8.70
CA ALA A 198 7.11 -9.84 8.07
C ALA A 198 6.41 -9.08 6.92
N LEU A 199 5.64 -9.79 6.10
CA LEU A 199 4.87 -9.17 5.00
C LEU A 199 3.80 -8.22 5.54
N SER A 200 3.08 -8.62 6.59
CA SER A 200 2.07 -7.76 7.21
C SER A 200 2.70 -6.54 7.87
N PHE A 201 3.85 -6.70 8.52
CA PHE A 201 4.65 -5.59 9.04
C PHE A 201 5.02 -4.60 7.92
N LEU A 202 5.61 -5.10 6.83
CA LEU A 202 6.04 -4.26 5.70
C LEU A 202 4.85 -3.65 4.93
N HIS A 203 3.71 -4.32 4.88
CA HIS A 203 2.48 -3.75 4.32
C HIS A 203 2.00 -2.57 5.17
N GLY A 204 1.91 -2.73 6.48
CA GLY A 204 1.58 -1.64 7.40
C GLY A 204 2.58 -0.47 7.29
N ALA A 205 3.86 -0.78 7.18
CA ALA A 205 4.93 0.20 6.97
C ALA A 205 4.73 0.99 5.68
N GLN A 206 4.63 0.30 4.54
CA GLN A 206 4.51 0.93 3.22
C GLN A 206 3.21 1.71 3.05
N ASP A 207 2.08 1.07 3.25
CA ASP A 207 0.79 1.69 2.97
C ASP A 207 0.37 2.64 4.09
N GLY A 208 0.66 2.30 5.35
CA GLY A 208 0.37 3.17 6.46
C GLY A 208 1.11 4.51 6.39
N GLN A 209 2.40 4.50 6.03
CA GLN A 209 3.18 5.74 5.85
C GLN A 209 2.63 6.61 4.73
N LYS A 210 2.14 6.02 3.62
CA LYS A 210 1.55 6.79 2.50
C LYS A 210 0.30 7.54 2.92
N PHE A 211 -0.62 6.88 3.62
CA PHE A 211 -1.88 7.51 4.05
C PHE A 211 -1.65 8.52 5.17
N MET A 212 -0.78 8.19 6.11
CA MET A 212 -0.38 9.08 7.20
C MET A 212 0.26 10.37 6.67
N SER A 213 1.12 10.28 5.64
CA SER A 213 1.78 11.44 5.02
C SER A 213 0.79 12.39 4.38
N ILE A 214 -0.21 11.87 3.67
CA ILE A 214 -1.25 12.69 3.06
C ILE A 214 -2.12 13.35 4.14
N GLY A 215 -2.36 12.65 5.24
CA GLY A 215 -3.01 13.23 6.43
C GLY A 215 -2.21 14.39 7.02
N LEU A 216 -0.91 14.18 7.19
CA LEU A 216 -0.01 15.22 7.70
C LEU A 216 0.09 16.40 6.73
N LEU A 217 0.12 16.15 5.41
CA LEU A 217 0.11 17.21 4.39
C LEU A 217 -1.15 18.09 4.53
N GLY A 218 -2.31 17.48 4.69
CA GLY A 218 -3.56 18.22 4.90
C GLY A 218 -3.56 19.06 6.20
N ILE A 219 -3.00 18.51 7.26
CA ILE A 219 -2.83 19.22 8.54
C ILE A 219 -1.85 20.39 8.36
N ALA A 220 -0.69 20.15 7.74
CA ALA A 220 0.33 21.18 7.49
C ALA A 220 -0.23 22.34 6.65
N LEU A 221 -1.00 22.03 5.59
CA LEU A 221 -1.68 23.04 4.78
C LEU A 221 -2.69 23.87 5.61
N ALA A 222 -3.50 23.22 6.45
CA ALA A 222 -4.49 23.91 7.27
C ALA A 222 -3.85 24.83 8.33
N PHE A 223 -2.67 24.46 8.86
CA PHE A 223 -1.92 25.27 9.81
C PHE A 223 -1.02 26.33 9.15
N GLY A 224 -0.96 26.38 7.81
CA GLY A 224 -0.02 27.26 7.10
C GLY A 224 1.44 26.95 7.40
N MET A 225 1.76 25.70 7.74
CA MET A 225 3.14 25.26 7.97
C MET A 225 3.86 25.13 6.63
N GLU A 226 5.16 25.45 6.62
CA GLU A 226 5.97 25.16 5.44
C GLU A 226 5.95 23.66 5.14
N THR A 227 5.56 23.29 3.92
CA THR A 227 5.49 21.91 3.46
C THR A 227 6.84 21.38 2.96
N SER A 228 7.91 22.19 3.07
CA SER A 228 9.27 21.84 2.68
C SER A 228 10.09 21.41 3.90
N GLY A 229 10.44 20.14 3.97
CA GLY A 229 11.36 19.65 5.02
C GLY A 229 10.99 18.29 5.60
N ALA A 230 11.79 17.82 6.56
CA ALA A 230 11.53 16.62 7.33
C ALA A 230 10.35 16.90 8.29
N ALA A 231 9.17 16.42 7.93
CA ALA A 231 8.02 16.52 8.81
C ALA A 231 8.12 15.44 9.90
N ASP A 232 8.08 15.86 11.15
CA ASP A 232 7.96 14.93 12.27
C ASP A 232 6.54 14.35 12.31
N PHE A 233 6.45 13.04 12.23
CA PHE A 233 5.17 12.34 12.25
C PHE A 233 4.69 12.17 13.71
N PRO A 234 3.58 12.82 14.10
CA PRO A 234 3.13 12.78 15.48
C PRO A 234 2.60 11.38 15.84
N LEU A 235 2.96 10.90 17.03
CA LEU A 235 2.59 9.56 17.51
C LEU A 235 1.08 9.29 17.47
N TRP A 236 0.25 10.28 17.79
CA TRP A 236 -1.21 10.12 17.76
C TRP A 236 -1.74 9.81 16.36
N LEU A 237 -1.16 10.43 15.30
CA LEU A 237 -1.55 10.18 13.91
C LEU A 237 -1.09 8.78 13.48
N MET A 238 0.14 8.37 13.87
CA MET A 238 0.62 7.00 13.64
C MET A 238 -0.35 5.98 14.25
N VAL A 239 -0.75 6.17 15.52
CA VAL A 239 -1.65 5.24 16.22
C VAL A 239 -3.03 5.19 15.56
N ILE A 240 -3.61 6.34 15.21
CA ILE A 240 -4.92 6.39 14.53
C ILE A 240 -4.87 5.69 13.18
N CYS A 241 -3.87 5.97 12.34
CA CYS A 241 -3.71 5.32 11.05
C CYS A 241 -3.44 3.82 11.19
N SER A 242 -2.64 3.40 12.19
CA SER A 242 -2.37 1.97 12.46
C SER A 242 -3.63 1.23 12.90
N LEU A 243 -4.43 1.82 13.76
CA LEU A 243 -5.73 1.25 14.18
C LEU A 243 -6.70 1.16 12.99
N ALA A 244 -6.78 2.21 12.18
CA ALA A 244 -7.63 2.23 10.98
C ALA A 244 -7.23 1.12 10.00
N MET A 245 -5.92 0.94 9.73
CA MET A 245 -5.36 -0.11 8.88
C MET A 245 -5.71 -1.50 9.42
N SER A 246 -5.51 -1.71 10.72
CA SER A 246 -5.77 -2.98 11.39
C SER A 246 -7.26 -3.35 11.37
N LEU A 247 -8.13 -2.39 11.65
CA LEU A 247 -9.58 -2.57 11.56
C LEU A 247 -10.00 -2.91 10.13
N GLY A 248 -9.47 -2.19 9.13
CA GLY A 248 -9.71 -2.48 7.73
C GLY A 248 -9.30 -3.92 7.37
N THR A 249 -8.13 -4.36 7.82
CA THR A 249 -7.62 -5.72 7.61
C THR A 249 -8.58 -6.78 8.15
N LEU A 250 -9.15 -6.57 9.34
CA LEU A 250 -10.12 -7.50 9.94
C LEU A 250 -11.45 -7.54 9.20
N LEU A 251 -11.92 -6.39 8.69
CA LEU A 251 -13.22 -6.26 8.01
C LEU A 251 -13.22 -6.81 6.58
N GLY A 252 -12.06 -6.75 5.91
CA GLY A 252 -11.92 -7.11 4.50
C GLY A 252 -11.32 -8.49 4.26
N GLY A 253 -10.89 -8.74 3.05
CA GLY A 253 -9.87 -9.73 2.73
C GLY A 253 -10.33 -11.02 2.09
N LYS A 254 -11.43 -11.64 2.46
CA LYS A 254 -11.79 -12.99 1.96
C LYS A 254 -11.96 -13.08 0.44
N ARG A 255 -12.50 -12.04 -0.22
CA ARG A 255 -12.70 -12.02 -1.68
C ARG A 255 -11.39 -11.88 -2.45
N ILE A 256 -10.48 -11.04 -1.93
CA ILE A 256 -9.22 -10.73 -2.59
C ILE A 256 -8.20 -11.87 -2.41
N ILE A 257 -8.18 -12.53 -1.25
CA ILE A 257 -7.36 -13.73 -1.04
C ILE A 257 -7.65 -14.78 -2.12
N LYS A 258 -8.93 -14.97 -2.49
CA LYS A 258 -9.29 -15.94 -3.52
C LYS A 258 -8.69 -15.58 -4.88
N SER A 259 -8.87 -14.35 -5.34
CA SER A 259 -8.44 -13.93 -6.69
C SER A 259 -6.92 -13.90 -6.83
N VAL A 260 -6.20 -13.44 -5.82
CA VAL A 260 -4.73 -13.27 -5.89
C VAL A 260 -3.99 -14.59 -5.67
N ALA A 261 -4.44 -15.37 -4.69
CA ALA A 261 -3.67 -16.52 -4.26
C ALA A 261 -4.13 -17.86 -4.85
N MET A 262 -5.43 -18.01 -5.16
CA MET A 262 -5.99 -19.29 -5.60
C MET A 262 -6.17 -19.39 -7.11
N ASP A 263 -6.49 -18.27 -7.76
CA ASP A 263 -6.84 -18.27 -9.18
C ASP A 263 -5.64 -18.03 -10.11
N MET A 264 -4.49 -17.55 -9.56
CA MET A 264 -3.33 -17.16 -10.35
C MET A 264 -2.32 -18.28 -10.54
N VAL A 265 -1.88 -18.93 -9.45
CA VAL A 265 -0.89 -20.00 -9.44
C VAL A 265 -1.23 -21.00 -8.34
N SER A 266 -1.23 -22.29 -8.63
CA SER A 266 -1.31 -23.32 -7.61
C SER A 266 0.06 -23.49 -6.95
N LEU A 267 0.18 -23.02 -5.72
CA LEU A 267 1.43 -23.02 -4.95
C LEU A 267 1.56 -24.23 -4.02
N GLU A 268 2.71 -24.87 -4.06
CA GLU A 268 3.17 -25.77 -3.00
C GLU A 268 3.73 -24.97 -1.80
N LYS A 269 3.86 -25.60 -0.60
CA LYS A 269 4.28 -24.88 0.61
C LYS A 269 5.61 -24.14 0.45
N TYR A 270 6.64 -24.80 -0.10
CA TYR A 270 7.94 -24.17 -0.34
C TYR A 270 7.86 -23.00 -1.38
N GLN A 271 6.95 -23.13 -2.34
CA GLN A 271 6.71 -22.06 -3.32
C GLN A 271 6.01 -20.85 -2.67
N GLY A 272 5.12 -21.10 -1.70
CA GLY A 272 4.54 -20.04 -0.88
C GLY A 272 5.62 -19.29 -0.10
N VAL A 273 6.55 -20.03 0.54
CA VAL A 273 7.70 -19.42 1.22
C VAL A 273 8.55 -18.60 0.24
N ALA A 274 8.84 -19.14 -0.94
CA ALA A 274 9.61 -18.43 -1.96
C ALA A 274 8.94 -17.10 -2.38
N ALA A 275 7.62 -17.13 -2.62
CA ALA A 275 6.85 -15.93 -2.96
C ALA A 275 6.87 -14.91 -1.82
N SER A 276 6.71 -15.37 -0.58
CA SER A 276 6.71 -14.50 0.59
C SER A 276 8.08 -13.87 0.84
N VAL A 277 9.15 -14.66 0.80
CA VAL A 277 10.53 -14.15 1.00
C VAL A 277 10.89 -13.12 -0.06
N SER A 278 10.59 -13.40 -1.34
CA SER A 278 10.86 -12.43 -2.42
C SER A 278 10.08 -11.15 -2.25
N THR A 279 8.82 -11.22 -1.81
CA THR A 279 8.01 -10.04 -1.53
C THR A 279 8.55 -9.25 -0.34
N VAL A 280 8.96 -9.93 0.76
CA VAL A 280 9.60 -9.30 1.93
C VAL A 280 10.84 -8.52 1.51
N ILE A 281 11.73 -9.14 0.73
CA ILE A 281 12.96 -8.50 0.26
C ILE A 281 12.62 -7.24 -0.58
N THR A 282 11.69 -7.37 -1.53
CA THR A 282 11.31 -6.28 -2.42
C THR A 282 10.71 -5.11 -1.62
N LEU A 283 9.78 -5.39 -0.70
CA LEU A 283 9.15 -4.36 0.11
C LEU A 283 10.12 -3.71 1.10
N PHE A 284 11.01 -4.49 1.71
CA PHE A 284 12.02 -3.97 2.64
C PHE A 284 12.98 -3.00 1.94
N VAL A 285 13.52 -3.40 0.78
CA VAL A 285 14.41 -2.53 -0.02
C VAL A 285 13.68 -1.26 -0.42
N ALA A 286 12.44 -1.36 -0.91
CA ALA A 286 11.62 -0.21 -1.29
C ALA A 286 11.35 0.73 -0.10
N SER A 287 11.09 0.19 1.09
CA SER A 287 10.86 0.99 2.31
C SER A 287 12.12 1.74 2.74
N MET A 288 13.29 1.11 2.66
CA MET A 288 14.56 1.75 3.01
C MET A 288 14.99 2.83 2.02
N THR A 289 14.64 2.66 0.74
CA THR A 289 15.02 3.59 -0.34
C THR A 289 13.98 4.68 -0.61
N GLY A 290 12.87 4.72 0.17
CA GLY A 290 11.82 5.71 0.02
C GLY A 290 10.96 5.54 -1.23
N MET A 291 11.02 4.39 -1.90
CA MET A 291 10.16 4.09 -3.05
C MET A 291 8.75 3.70 -2.59
N PRO A 292 7.70 4.48 -2.91
CA PRO A 292 6.33 4.13 -2.56
C PRO A 292 5.78 3.06 -3.52
N VAL A 293 6.04 1.80 -3.19
CA VAL A 293 5.63 0.65 -4.02
C VAL A 293 4.25 0.14 -3.64
N SER A 294 3.60 -0.54 -4.57
CA SER A 294 2.36 -1.26 -4.29
C SER A 294 2.67 -2.66 -3.76
N THR A 295 2.19 -2.96 -2.57
CA THR A 295 2.30 -4.29 -1.96
C THR A 295 1.60 -5.36 -2.79
N SER A 296 0.48 -5.02 -3.43
CA SER A 296 -0.23 -5.90 -4.36
C SER A 296 0.61 -6.25 -5.59
N HIS A 297 1.38 -5.28 -6.14
CA HIS A 297 2.29 -5.53 -7.26
C HIS A 297 3.42 -6.47 -6.87
N CYS A 298 4.09 -6.18 -5.74
CA CYS A 298 5.18 -7.00 -5.23
C CYS A 298 4.75 -8.45 -5.03
N SER A 299 3.65 -8.66 -4.29
CA SER A 299 3.14 -10.01 -3.99
C SER A 299 2.72 -10.75 -5.25
N THR A 300 1.95 -10.10 -6.13
CA THR A 300 1.49 -10.69 -7.40
C THR A 300 2.66 -11.05 -8.31
N ALA A 301 3.62 -10.15 -8.50
CA ALA A 301 4.80 -10.38 -9.34
C ALA A 301 5.66 -11.52 -8.78
N SER A 302 5.85 -11.57 -7.45
CA SER A 302 6.57 -12.66 -6.79
C SER A 302 5.89 -14.01 -7.00
N ILE A 303 4.57 -14.10 -6.84
CA ILE A 303 3.78 -15.32 -7.09
C ILE A 303 3.90 -15.75 -8.55
N MET A 304 3.82 -14.82 -9.50
CA MET A 304 4.02 -15.11 -10.93
C MET A 304 5.44 -15.61 -11.22
N GLY A 305 6.46 -14.99 -10.61
CA GLY A 305 7.85 -15.42 -10.73
C GLY A 305 8.08 -16.83 -10.22
N VAL A 306 7.51 -17.16 -9.05
CA VAL A 306 7.52 -18.53 -8.50
C VAL A 306 6.85 -19.53 -9.45
N GLY A 307 5.68 -19.20 -9.99
CA GLY A 307 5.00 -20.05 -10.97
C GLY A 307 5.84 -20.27 -12.23
N ALA A 308 6.41 -19.19 -12.77
CA ALA A 308 7.23 -19.17 -13.98
C ALA A 308 8.56 -19.91 -13.81
N SER A 309 9.11 -20.02 -12.59
CA SER A 309 10.39 -20.69 -12.30
C SER A 309 10.40 -22.16 -12.73
N ARG A 310 9.26 -22.83 -12.72
CA ARG A 310 9.09 -24.20 -13.23
C ARG A 310 8.58 -24.25 -14.67
N SER A 311 7.60 -23.44 -15.01
CA SER A 311 7.07 -23.30 -16.36
C SER A 311 6.18 -22.07 -16.47
N PHE A 312 6.37 -21.29 -17.53
CA PHE A 312 5.50 -20.15 -17.85
C PHE A 312 4.02 -20.52 -18.04
N ARG A 313 3.73 -21.79 -18.36
CA ARG A 313 2.37 -22.30 -18.51
C ARG A 313 1.63 -22.51 -17.20
N ARG A 314 2.34 -22.53 -16.05
CA ARG A 314 1.73 -22.64 -14.70
C ARG A 314 1.11 -21.35 -14.20
N VAL A 315 1.47 -20.22 -14.81
CA VAL A 315 0.90 -18.92 -14.49
C VAL A 315 -0.38 -18.73 -15.32
N ASN A 316 -1.46 -18.39 -14.65
CA ASN A 316 -2.69 -17.98 -15.33
C ASN A 316 -2.56 -16.55 -15.88
N TRP A 317 -1.97 -16.42 -17.06
CA TRP A 317 -1.74 -15.13 -17.72
C TRP A 317 -3.03 -14.35 -18.01
N GLY A 318 -4.19 -15.03 -18.06
CA GLY A 318 -5.48 -14.36 -18.16
C GLY A 318 -5.82 -13.54 -16.91
N VAL A 319 -5.54 -14.07 -15.72
CA VAL A 319 -5.69 -13.35 -14.45
C VAL A 319 -4.65 -12.24 -14.35
N ALA A 320 -3.38 -12.54 -14.66
CA ALA A 320 -2.30 -11.54 -14.65
C ALA A 320 -2.62 -10.34 -15.55
N ARG A 321 -3.10 -10.58 -16.77
CA ARG A 321 -3.49 -9.51 -17.70
C ARG A 321 -4.62 -8.64 -17.15
N ARG A 322 -5.64 -9.23 -16.51
CA ARG A 322 -6.71 -8.44 -15.87
C ARG A 322 -6.19 -7.56 -14.74
N MET A 323 -5.25 -8.06 -13.94
CA MET A 323 -4.59 -7.28 -12.88
C MET A 323 -3.79 -6.12 -13.45
N VAL A 324 -2.96 -6.37 -14.47
CA VAL A 324 -2.18 -5.32 -15.15
C VAL A 324 -3.10 -4.23 -15.70
N TRP A 325 -4.19 -4.58 -16.36
CA TRP A 325 -5.17 -3.61 -16.83
C TRP A 325 -5.80 -2.81 -15.69
N ALA A 326 -6.15 -3.45 -14.58
CA ALA A 326 -6.68 -2.75 -13.41
C ALA A 326 -5.67 -1.74 -12.85
N TRP A 327 -4.38 -2.10 -12.82
CA TRP A 327 -3.32 -1.21 -12.35
C TRP A 327 -3.07 -0.02 -13.28
N VAL A 328 -3.02 -0.27 -14.58
CA VAL A 328 -2.82 0.78 -15.60
C VAL A 328 -3.99 1.76 -15.60
N LEU A 329 -5.23 1.26 -15.55
CA LEU A 329 -6.43 2.09 -15.56
C LEU A 329 -6.61 2.90 -14.26
N THR A 330 -6.07 2.43 -13.15
CA THR A 330 -6.17 3.15 -11.86
C THR A 330 -5.56 4.54 -11.93
N PHE A 331 -4.41 4.72 -12.61
CA PHE A 331 -3.75 6.03 -12.72
C PHE A 331 -4.60 7.07 -13.46
N PRO A 332 -5.02 6.86 -14.72
CA PRO A 332 -5.81 7.85 -15.44
C PRO A 332 -7.19 8.06 -14.80
N CYS A 333 -7.83 6.99 -14.30
CA CYS A 333 -9.15 7.12 -13.70
C CYS A 333 -9.11 7.93 -12.40
N CYS A 334 -8.23 7.57 -11.45
CA CYS A 334 -8.13 8.30 -10.18
C CYS A 334 -7.56 9.70 -10.37
N GLY A 335 -6.59 9.87 -11.26
CA GLY A 335 -6.05 11.19 -11.60
C GLY A 335 -7.12 12.11 -12.16
N PHE A 336 -7.90 11.61 -13.12
CA PHE A 336 -9.01 12.39 -13.68
C PHE A 336 -10.11 12.69 -12.64
N ILE A 337 -10.50 11.70 -11.81
CA ILE A 337 -11.50 11.90 -10.75
C ILE A 337 -11.00 12.95 -9.75
N GLY A 338 -9.74 12.84 -9.28
CA GLY A 338 -9.14 13.82 -8.38
C GLY A 338 -9.10 15.23 -8.99
N TRP A 339 -8.68 15.33 -10.23
CA TRP A 339 -8.67 16.59 -10.98
C TRP A 339 -10.08 17.19 -11.15
N ALA A 340 -11.04 16.39 -11.59
CA ALA A 340 -12.40 16.85 -11.87
C ALA A 340 -13.13 17.29 -10.60
N LEU A 341 -13.03 16.50 -9.52
CA LEU A 341 -13.61 16.86 -8.22
C LEU A 341 -12.93 18.09 -7.62
N ALA A 342 -11.60 18.24 -7.76
CA ALA A 342 -10.90 19.41 -7.28
C ALA A 342 -11.37 20.66 -8.03
N LYS A 343 -11.46 20.62 -9.37
CA LYS A 343 -12.02 21.72 -10.16
C LYS A 343 -13.46 22.05 -9.77
N LEU A 344 -14.28 21.03 -9.51
CA LEU A 344 -15.67 21.25 -9.09
C LEU A 344 -15.73 21.93 -7.71
N PHE A 345 -14.94 21.48 -6.73
CA PHE A 345 -14.94 22.04 -5.38
C PHE A 345 -14.38 23.46 -5.33
N MET A 346 -13.43 23.80 -6.21
CA MET A 346 -12.87 25.16 -6.32
C MET A 346 -13.86 26.19 -6.93
N LEU A 347 -15.03 25.76 -7.43
CA LEU A 347 -16.08 26.66 -7.90
C LEU A 347 -16.91 27.26 -6.76
N PHE A 348 -16.84 26.65 -5.58
CA PHE A 348 -17.54 27.04 -4.36
C PHE A 348 -16.55 27.57 -3.32
#